data_ed261d7220a9f36fea9a040850520fb2
#
_entry.id   ed261d7220a9f36fea9a040850520fb2
#
_cell.length_a   1.000
_cell.length_b   1.000
_cell.length_c   1.000
_cell.angle_alpha   90.00
_cell.angle_beta   90.00
_cell.angle_gamma   90.00
#
_symmetry.space_group_name_H-M   'P 1'
#
loop_
_entity.id
_entity.type
_entity.pdbx_description
1 polymer ?
#
loop_
_entity_poly.entity_id
_entity_poly.type
_entity_poly.pdbx_seq_one_letter_code
_entity_poly.pdbx_strand_id
1 'polypeptide(L)'
;NWDIKYKNQTLEFIDTAGFIRSRSNRKNLDFEKLSLEQSEYFLKKSSLLVLLLDANSESRLDLSLIGSLSKRNKPFLVMVNKIDLIGNKSLYQHKFLKYLSSNHNYYSSLNIYFISALNTSKSKILQIISNQLNNKFSFKTSYLNKIIKSVNGEIGKIQKNSKEFKIYFITA
;
A
#
# COMPACT_ATOMS: atom_id res chain seq x y z
N ASN A 1 15.28 -14.34 -1.09
CA ASN A 1 14.01 -14.70 -1.71
C ASN A 1 13.55 -16.06 -1.19
N TRP A 2 12.25 -16.24 -1.01
CA TRP A 2 11.64 -17.51 -0.58
C TRP A 2 10.41 -17.79 -1.42
N ASP A 3 10.30 -19.05 -1.87
CA ASP A 3 9.14 -19.54 -2.61
C ASP A 3 8.22 -20.31 -1.66
N ILE A 4 6.95 -19.95 -1.63
CA ILE A 4 5.94 -20.62 -0.83
C ILE A 4 4.80 -21.06 -1.75
N LYS A 5 4.56 -22.38 -1.78
CA LYS A 5 3.36 -22.93 -2.45
C LYS A 5 2.12 -22.69 -1.58
N TYR A 6 1.14 -22.03 -2.15
CA TYR A 6 -0.15 -21.80 -1.50
C TYR A 6 -1.28 -22.03 -2.50
N LYS A 7 -2.14 -23.02 -2.23
CA LYS A 7 -3.15 -23.52 -3.20
C LYS A 7 -2.46 -23.87 -4.53
N ASN A 8 -2.96 -23.36 -5.64
CA ASN A 8 -2.45 -23.64 -6.98
C ASN A 8 -1.46 -22.58 -7.50
N GLN A 9 -0.85 -21.79 -6.63
CA GLN A 9 0.11 -20.75 -7.01
C GLN A 9 1.37 -20.81 -6.14
N THR A 10 2.50 -20.40 -6.71
CA THR A 10 3.75 -20.18 -5.99
C THR A 10 3.91 -18.69 -5.75
N LEU A 11 4.08 -18.31 -4.49
CA LEU A 11 4.34 -16.94 -4.06
C LEU A 11 5.83 -16.78 -3.80
N GLU A 12 6.50 -15.94 -4.58
CA GLU A 12 7.89 -15.53 -4.33
C GLU A 12 7.87 -14.33 -3.38
N PHE A 13 8.53 -14.46 -2.23
CA PHE A 13 8.72 -13.38 -1.26
C PHE A 13 10.11 -12.81 -1.39
N ILE A 14 10.21 -11.50 -1.53
CA ILE A 14 11.46 -10.76 -1.64
C ILE A 14 11.54 -9.83 -0.44
N ASP A 15 12.52 -10.07 0.43
CA ASP A 15 12.84 -9.16 1.53
C ASP A 15 13.67 -7.99 0.99
N THR A 16 13.15 -6.78 1.16
CA THR A 16 13.81 -5.54 0.78
C THR A 16 14.43 -4.86 2.00
N ALA A 17 15.19 -5.61 2.79
CA ALA A 17 15.81 -5.15 4.03
C ALA A 17 16.47 -3.77 3.85
N GLY A 18 16.08 -2.80 4.66
CA GLY A 18 16.79 -1.55 4.81
C GLY A 18 16.27 -0.34 4.02
N PHE A 19 15.19 -0.44 3.25
CA PHE A 19 14.63 0.72 2.51
C PHE A 19 14.34 1.95 3.40
N ILE A 20 14.24 1.77 4.70
CA ILE A 20 13.79 2.79 5.66
C ILE A 20 14.90 3.32 6.57
N ARG A 21 15.96 2.55 6.81
CA ARG A 21 16.98 2.90 7.81
C ARG A 21 18.04 3.88 7.31
N SER A 22 18.09 4.16 6.03
CA SER A 22 19.19 4.88 5.37
C SER A 22 19.23 6.40 5.60
N ARG A 23 18.35 6.99 6.41
CA ARG A 23 18.40 8.45 6.65
C ARG A 23 19.26 8.92 7.81
N SER A 24 19.83 8.03 8.62
CA SER A 24 20.45 8.43 9.88
C SER A 24 21.98 8.37 9.98
N ASN A 25 22.71 7.75 9.05
CA ASN A 25 24.18 7.64 9.15
C ASN A 25 24.91 7.94 7.83
N ARG A 26 25.48 9.14 7.77
CA ARG A 26 26.25 9.69 6.62
C ARG A 26 27.61 9.00 6.33
N LYS A 27 27.91 7.84 6.89
CA LYS A 27 29.26 7.25 6.78
C LYS A 27 29.47 6.15 5.74
N ASN A 28 28.41 5.64 5.06
CA ASN A 28 28.53 4.59 4.02
C ASN A 28 27.65 4.87 2.80
N LEU A 29 27.90 5.98 2.12
CA LEU A 29 27.11 6.47 0.96
C LEU A 29 26.99 5.45 -0.19
N ASP A 30 28.04 4.69 -0.47
CA ASP A 30 28.04 3.76 -1.62
C ASP A 30 27.25 2.48 -1.34
N PHE A 31 27.33 1.94 -0.13
CA PHE A 31 26.56 0.75 0.26
C PHE A 31 25.05 1.06 0.39
N GLU A 32 24.73 2.25 0.87
CA GLU A 32 23.35 2.74 0.96
C GLU A 32 22.75 2.95 -0.42
N LYS A 33 23.52 3.46 -1.38
CA LYS A 33 23.08 3.69 -2.75
C LYS A 33 22.75 2.39 -3.48
N LEU A 34 23.64 1.39 -3.38
CA LEU A 34 23.43 0.03 -3.92
C LEU A 34 22.20 -0.65 -3.29
N SER A 35 22.01 -0.53 -1.99
CA SER A 35 20.84 -1.08 -1.29
C SER A 35 19.54 -0.42 -1.72
N LEU A 36 19.55 0.90 -1.96
CA LEU A 36 18.40 1.63 -2.47
C LEU A 36 18.06 1.25 -3.91
N GLU A 37 19.06 1.12 -4.77
CA GLU A 37 18.87 0.72 -6.17
C GLU A 37 18.30 -0.71 -6.29
N GLN A 38 18.82 -1.65 -5.49
CA GLN A 38 18.28 -3.01 -5.43
C GLN A 38 16.84 -3.03 -4.91
N SER A 39 16.55 -2.26 -3.87
CA SER A 39 15.18 -2.15 -3.34
C SER A 39 14.23 -1.56 -4.38
N GLU A 40 14.63 -0.51 -5.09
CA GLU A 40 13.84 0.07 -6.17
C GLU A 40 13.60 -0.91 -7.33
N TYR A 41 14.58 -1.72 -7.68
CA TYR A 41 14.43 -2.76 -8.69
C TYR A 41 13.37 -3.78 -8.28
N PHE A 42 13.43 -4.31 -7.05
CA PHE A 42 12.46 -5.27 -6.56
C PHE A 42 11.08 -4.65 -6.38
N LEU A 43 10.99 -3.41 -5.91
CA LEU A 43 9.74 -2.68 -5.85
C LEU A 43 9.09 -2.52 -7.23
N LYS A 44 9.86 -2.32 -8.28
CA LYS A 44 9.34 -2.25 -9.65
C LYS A 44 8.91 -3.62 -10.18
N LYS A 45 9.60 -4.68 -9.85
CA LYS A 45 9.36 -6.04 -10.36
C LYS A 45 8.22 -6.77 -9.62
N SER A 46 8.01 -6.48 -8.34
CA SER A 46 6.97 -7.15 -7.54
C SER A 46 5.56 -6.85 -8.02
N SER A 47 4.66 -7.83 -7.93
CA SER A 47 3.24 -7.70 -8.28
C SER A 47 2.42 -7.10 -7.13
N LEU A 48 2.88 -7.23 -5.88
CA LEU A 48 2.25 -6.71 -4.67
C LEU A 48 3.32 -6.23 -3.71
N LEU A 49 3.10 -5.08 -3.10
CA LEU A 49 3.94 -4.58 -2.02
C LEU A 49 3.27 -4.86 -0.68
N VAL A 50 4.04 -5.35 0.28
CA VAL A 50 3.56 -5.57 1.65
C VAL A 50 4.37 -4.67 2.58
N LEU A 51 3.73 -3.65 3.12
CA LEU A 51 4.33 -2.80 4.16
C LEU A 51 4.05 -3.42 5.52
N LEU A 52 5.13 -3.84 6.20
CA LEU A 52 5.04 -4.42 7.53
C LEU A 52 5.41 -3.35 8.58
N LEU A 53 4.46 -3.04 9.46
CA LEU A 53 4.62 -2.07 10.55
C LEU A 53 4.61 -2.78 11.91
N ASP A 54 5.29 -2.22 12.89
CA ASP A 54 5.27 -2.69 14.27
C ASP A 54 4.24 -1.89 15.07
N ALA A 55 3.23 -2.57 15.63
CA ALA A 55 2.19 -1.93 16.44
C ALA A 55 2.73 -1.21 17.68
N ASN A 56 3.91 -1.60 18.16
CA ASN A 56 4.57 -1.02 19.33
C ASN A 56 5.56 0.10 18.97
N SER A 57 5.71 0.40 17.69
CA SER A 57 6.58 1.47 17.20
C SER A 57 5.80 2.77 17.06
N GLU A 58 6.23 3.85 17.73
CA GLU A 58 5.62 5.19 17.65
C GLU A 58 6.04 5.98 16.40
N SER A 59 6.36 5.32 15.29
CA SER A 59 7.07 5.98 14.20
C SER A 59 6.13 6.76 13.27
N ARG A 60 6.31 8.09 13.24
CA ARG A 60 5.78 8.98 12.17
C ARG A 60 6.33 8.63 10.77
N LEU A 61 7.35 7.81 10.70
CA LEU A 61 7.97 7.32 9.46
C LEU A 61 6.99 6.46 8.66
N ASP A 62 6.09 5.76 9.32
CA ASP A 62 5.14 4.83 8.70
C ASP A 62 4.18 5.55 7.73
N LEU A 63 3.73 6.75 8.08
CA LEU A 63 2.87 7.55 7.19
C LEU A 63 3.60 8.03 5.94
N SER A 64 4.85 8.44 6.07
CA SER A 64 5.65 8.88 4.93
C SER A 64 5.88 7.75 3.94
N LEU A 65 6.01 6.51 4.45
CA LEU A 65 6.16 5.31 3.63
C LEU A 65 4.87 4.94 2.93
N ILE A 66 3.74 4.94 3.62
CA ILE A 66 2.44 4.73 3.01
C ILE A 66 2.22 5.76 1.89
N GLY A 67 2.50 7.04 2.13
CA GLY A 67 2.43 8.09 1.12
C GLY A 67 3.37 7.88 -0.06
N SER A 68 4.57 7.36 0.18
CA SER A 68 5.53 7.03 -0.88
C SER A 68 5.08 5.84 -1.73
N LEU A 69 4.53 4.80 -1.11
CA LEU A 69 4.04 3.61 -1.79
C LEU A 69 2.78 3.90 -2.60
N SER A 70 1.86 4.72 -2.09
CA SER A 70 0.62 5.07 -2.79
C SER A 70 0.86 5.82 -4.11
N LYS A 71 1.99 6.53 -4.25
CA LYS A 71 2.39 7.22 -5.49
C LYS A 71 2.91 6.27 -6.58
N ARG A 72 3.13 5.00 -6.28
CA ARG A 72 3.81 4.06 -7.20
C ARG A 72 2.89 3.33 -8.18
N ASN A 73 1.59 3.60 -8.16
CA ASN A 73 0.59 2.91 -9.01
C ASN A 73 0.68 1.37 -8.95
N LYS A 74 1.05 0.84 -7.79
CA LYS A 74 1.13 -0.60 -7.54
C LYS A 74 0.21 -1.00 -6.41
N PRO A 75 -0.42 -2.17 -6.49
CA PRO A 75 -1.18 -2.68 -5.36
C PRO A 75 -0.26 -2.88 -4.17
N PHE A 76 -0.67 -2.38 -3.01
CA PHE A 76 0.02 -2.62 -1.76
C PHE A 76 -0.97 -2.85 -0.63
N LEU A 77 -0.51 -3.51 0.40
CA LEU A 77 -1.25 -3.71 1.63
C LEU A 77 -0.37 -3.36 2.83
N VAL A 78 -1.01 -3.00 3.92
CA VAL A 78 -0.34 -2.69 5.19
C VAL A 78 -0.67 -3.79 6.19
N MET A 79 0.35 -4.38 6.77
CA MET A 79 0.23 -5.33 7.88
C MET A 79 0.83 -4.73 9.14
N VAL A 80 -0.02 -4.44 10.13
CA VAL A 80 0.41 -3.96 11.44
C VAL A 80 0.65 -5.18 12.33
N ASN A 81 1.92 -5.51 12.54
CA ASN A 81 2.37 -6.67 13.28
C ASN A 81 2.52 -6.39 14.78
N LYS A 82 2.66 -7.43 15.57
CA LYS A 82 2.80 -7.44 17.03
C LYS A 82 1.59 -6.89 17.77
N ILE A 83 0.40 -7.07 17.20
CA ILE A 83 -0.85 -6.63 17.85
C ILE A 83 -1.13 -7.39 19.15
N ASP A 84 -0.47 -8.53 19.37
CA ASP A 84 -0.49 -9.29 20.61
C ASP A 84 0.10 -8.53 21.80
N LEU A 85 1.04 -7.63 21.58
CA LEU A 85 1.67 -6.79 22.60
C LEU A 85 0.79 -5.61 23.02
N ILE A 86 -0.30 -5.35 22.31
CA ILE A 86 -1.20 -4.23 22.58
C ILE A 86 -2.31 -4.67 23.52
N GLY A 87 -2.42 -4.03 24.68
CA GLY A 87 -3.41 -4.36 25.70
C GLY A 87 -4.85 -4.20 25.23
N ASN A 88 -5.23 -3.04 24.69
CA ASN A 88 -6.55 -2.80 24.11
C ASN A 88 -6.46 -2.71 22.58
N LYS A 89 -6.59 -3.89 21.95
CA LYS A 89 -6.46 -4.03 20.50
C LYS A 89 -7.51 -3.23 19.72
N SER A 90 -8.76 -3.27 20.15
CA SER A 90 -9.86 -2.57 19.46
C SER A 90 -9.68 -1.06 19.51
N LEU A 91 -9.30 -0.52 20.66
CA LEU A 91 -9.02 0.91 20.80
C LEU A 91 -7.82 1.33 19.95
N TYR A 92 -6.75 0.54 19.94
CA TYR A 92 -5.57 0.78 19.10
C TYR A 92 -5.93 0.81 17.62
N GLN A 93 -6.64 -0.20 17.12
CA GLN A 93 -7.07 -0.29 15.72
C GLN A 93 -7.93 0.93 15.34
N HIS A 94 -8.89 1.30 16.17
CA HIS A 94 -9.73 2.47 15.93
C HIS A 94 -8.91 3.77 15.86
N LYS A 95 -8.01 3.99 16.82
CA LYS A 95 -7.13 5.17 16.83
C LYS A 95 -6.20 5.20 15.61
N PHE A 96 -5.62 4.07 15.23
CA PHE A 96 -4.73 3.94 14.09
C PHE A 96 -5.46 4.29 12.77
N LEU A 97 -6.63 3.69 12.54
CA LEU A 97 -7.43 3.96 11.34
C LEU A 97 -7.93 5.41 11.30
N LYS A 98 -8.38 5.96 12.42
CA LYS A 98 -8.77 7.37 12.54
C LYS A 98 -7.61 8.30 12.23
N TYR A 99 -6.44 8.03 12.75
CA TYR A 99 -5.24 8.82 12.48
C TYR A 99 -4.85 8.81 10.99
N LEU A 100 -4.91 7.65 10.34
CA LEU A 100 -4.67 7.57 8.90
C LEU A 100 -5.70 8.35 8.09
N SER A 101 -6.98 8.21 8.39
CA SER A 101 -8.06 8.87 7.66
C SER A 101 -8.05 10.39 7.82
N SER A 102 -7.60 10.91 8.97
CA SER A 102 -7.54 12.36 9.23
C SER A 102 -6.36 13.05 8.53
N ASN A 103 -5.33 12.30 8.13
CA ASN A 103 -4.16 12.90 7.48
C ASN A 103 -4.29 12.96 5.95
N HIS A 104 -5.00 12.00 5.34
CA HIS A 104 -5.23 11.99 3.89
C HIS A 104 -6.47 11.15 3.54
N ASN A 105 -7.35 11.68 2.71
CA ASN A 105 -8.60 11.03 2.31
C ASN A 105 -8.43 9.65 1.66
N TYR A 106 -7.31 9.37 0.99
CA TYR A 106 -7.07 8.09 0.34
C TYR A 106 -6.66 6.97 1.32
N TYR A 107 -6.28 7.27 2.56
CA TYR A 107 -5.94 6.24 3.54
C TYR A 107 -7.14 5.38 3.95
N SER A 108 -8.35 5.92 3.84
CA SER A 108 -9.57 5.15 4.12
C SER A 108 -9.79 3.98 3.14
N SER A 109 -9.18 4.01 1.96
CA SER A 109 -9.27 2.95 0.95
C SER A 109 -8.16 1.91 1.03
N LEU A 110 -7.21 2.05 1.97
CA LEU A 110 -6.09 1.12 2.09
C LEU A 110 -6.54 -0.20 2.74
N ASN A 111 -6.00 -1.30 2.23
CA ASN A 111 -6.15 -2.61 2.84
C ASN A 111 -5.17 -2.75 4.01
N ILE A 112 -5.69 -2.62 5.24
CA ILE A 112 -4.91 -2.67 6.47
C ILE A 112 -5.32 -3.89 7.29
N TYR A 113 -4.33 -4.70 7.67
CA TYR A 113 -4.52 -5.91 8.47
C TYR A 113 -3.70 -5.83 9.74
N PHE A 114 -4.34 -6.10 10.86
CA PHE A 114 -3.68 -6.19 12.16
C PHE A 114 -3.40 -7.66 12.46
N ILE A 115 -2.11 -7.99 12.59
CA ILE A 115 -1.64 -9.36 12.73
C ILE A 115 -0.69 -9.52 13.91
N SER A 116 -0.48 -10.75 14.33
CA SER A 116 0.65 -11.14 15.14
C SER A 116 1.37 -12.28 14.42
N ALA A 117 2.61 -12.05 14.03
CA ALA A 117 3.40 -13.09 13.36
C ALA A 117 3.55 -14.36 14.22
N LEU A 118 3.44 -14.23 15.56
CA LEU A 118 3.49 -15.35 16.49
C LEU A 118 2.17 -16.13 16.56
N ASN A 119 1.04 -15.41 16.53
CA ASN A 119 -0.28 -15.99 16.84
C ASN A 119 -1.19 -16.13 15.61
N THR A 120 -0.91 -15.40 14.53
CA THR A 120 -1.68 -15.52 13.28
C THR A 120 -1.15 -16.68 12.46
N SER A 121 -2.03 -17.60 12.07
CA SER A 121 -1.61 -18.76 11.28
C SER A 121 -1.00 -18.34 9.93
N LYS A 122 0.03 -19.07 9.50
CA LYS A 122 0.67 -18.88 8.19
C LYS A 122 -0.36 -18.91 7.05
N SER A 123 -1.31 -19.83 7.12
CA SER A 123 -2.38 -19.96 6.11
C SER A 123 -3.23 -18.69 6.01
N LYS A 124 -3.57 -18.03 7.11
CA LYS A 124 -4.33 -16.78 7.11
C LYS A 124 -3.55 -15.63 6.49
N ILE A 125 -2.26 -15.52 6.79
CA ILE A 125 -1.40 -14.48 6.19
C ILE A 125 -1.30 -14.70 4.68
N LEU A 126 -1.05 -15.95 4.25
CA LEU A 126 -1.00 -16.29 2.83
C LEU A 126 -2.33 -16.06 2.11
N GLN A 127 -3.46 -16.31 2.79
CA GLN A 127 -4.79 -16.03 2.25
C GLN A 127 -4.99 -14.52 1.99
N ILE A 128 -4.59 -13.67 2.93
CA ILE A 128 -4.68 -12.21 2.78
C ILE A 128 -3.87 -11.76 1.55
N ILE A 129 -2.63 -12.22 1.44
CA ILE A 129 -1.71 -11.88 0.35
C ILE A 129 -2.26 -12.39 -0.99
N SER A 130 -2.68 -13.65 -1.05
CA SER A 130 -3.24 -14.27 -2.25
C SER A 130 -4.52 -13.57 -2.71
N ASN A 131 -5.42 -13.23 -1.79
CA ASN A 131 -6.64 -12.49 -2.11
C ASN A 131 -6.30 -11.11 -2.71
N GLN A 132 -5.31 -10.42 -2.17
CA GLN A 132 -4.89 -9.12 -2.68
C GLN A 132 -4.26 -9.21 -4.08
N LEU A 133 -3.46 -10.25 -4.34
CA LEU A 133 -2.90 -10.52 -5.67
C LEU A 133 -3.97 -10.86 -6.72
N ASN A 134 -5.01 -11.57 -6.29
CA ASN A 134 -6.10 -12.02 -7.16
C ASN A 134 -7.22 -10.96 -7.32
N ASN A 135 -7.24 -9.93 -6.49
CA ASN A 135 -8.15 -8.80 -6.64
C ASN A 135 -7.73 -7.96 -7.86
N LYS A 136 -8.09 -8.45 -9.04
CA LYS A 136 -8.14 -7.60 -10.24
C LYS A 136 -9.27 -6.60 -10.01
N PHE A 137 -8.96 -5.34 -9.80
CA PHE A 137 -9.95 -4.28 -9.79
C PHE A 137 -10.58 -4.22 -11.19
N SER A 138 -11.63 -4.98 -11.41
CA SER A 138 -12.46 -4.82 -12.61
C SER A 138 -13.58 -3.83 -12.27
N PHE A 139 -13.42 -2.61 -12.70
CA PHE A 139 -14.52 -1.66 -12.65
C PHE A 139 -15.48 -1.95 -13.80
N LYS A 140 -16.79 -2.03 -13.47
CA LYS A 140 -17.79 -2.08 -14.55
C LYS A 140 -17.68 -0.79 -15.39
N THR A 141 -17.61 -0.90 -16.70
CA THR A 141 -17.52 0.23 -17.65
C THR A 141 -18.60 1.29 -17.38
N SER A 142 -19.81 0.86 -16.96
CA SER A 142 -20.88 1.76 -16.54
C SER A 142 -20.54 2.63 -15.34
N TYR A 143 -19.76 2.12 -14.38
CA TYR A 143 -19.30 2.89 -13.21
C TYR A 143 -18.23 3.91 -13.60
N LEU A 144 -17.25 3.48 -14.43
CA LEU A 144 -16.23 4.38 -14.97
C LEU A 144 -16.87 5.54 -15.77
N ASN A 145 -17.86 5.23 -16.60
CA ASN A 145 -18.57 6.24 -17.36
C ASN A 145 -19.36 7.22 -16.49
N LYS A 146 -19.89 6.79 -15.32
CA LYS A 146 -20.51 7.71 -14.35
C LYS A 146 -19.49 8.68 -13.77
N ILE A 147 -18.29 8.18 -13.40
CA ILE A 147 -17.19 9.02 -12.90
C ILE A 147 -16.78 10.03 -13.97
N ILE A 148 -16.59 9.60 -15.22
CA ILE A 148 -16.22 10.50 -16.34
C ILE A 148 -17.24 11.62 -16.50
N LYS A 149 -18.55 11.30 -16.48
CA LYS A 149 -19.62 12.30 -16.58
C LYS A 149 -19.58 13.31 -15.44
N SER A 150 -19.37 12.83 -14.21
CA SER A 150 -19.25 13.69 -13.03
C SER A 150 -18.03 14.63 -13.14
N VAL A 151 -16.87 14.09 -13.47
CA VAL A 151 -15.62 14.86 -13.63
C VAL A 151 -15.73 15.88 -14.75
N ASN A 152 -16.26 15.50 -15.93
CA ASN A 152 -16.48 16.42 -17.03
C ASN A 152 -17.48 17.54 -16.67
N GLY A 153 -18.50 17.23 -15.87
CA GLY A 153 -19.45 18.22 -15.36
C GLY A 153 -18.81 19.25 -14.41
N GLU A 154 -17.85 18.83 -13.60
CA GLU A 154 -17.10 19.73 -12.71
C GLU A 154 -16.04 20.54 -13.47
N ILE A 155 -15.33 19.92 -14.41
CA ILE A 155 -14.36 20.61 -15.28
C ILE A 155 -15.06 21.72 -16.08
N GLY A 156 -16.26 21.46 -16.63
CA GLY A 156 -17.04 22.46 -17.35
C GLY A 156 -17.48 23.67 -16.49
N LYS A 157 -17.61 23.50 -15.17
CA LYS A 157 -17.89 24.61 -14.23
C LYS A 157 -16.67 25.48 -13.95
N ILE A 158 -15.47 24.91 -14.01
CA ILE A 158 -14.19 25.59 -13.71
C ILE A 158 -13.68 26.34 -14.94
N GLN A 159 -13.92 25.83 -16.15
CA GLN A 159 -13.40 26.39 -17.40
C GLN A 159 -14.34 27.40 -18.04
N LYS A 160 -14.43 28.63 -17.52
CA LYS A 160 -15.12 29.72 -18.22
C LYS A 160 -14.31 30.34 -19.38
N ASN A 161 -12.98 30.10 -19.50
CA ASN A 161 -12.12 30.82 -20.44
C ASN A 161 -10.89 30.05 -21.02
N SER A 162 -10.88 28.72 -21.09
CA SER A 162 -9.76 27.99 -21.69
C SER A 162 -10.22 26.76 -22.50
N LYS A 163 -9.36 26.27 -23.42
CA LYS A 163 -9.63 25.15 -24.31
C LYS A 163 -10.30 23.98 -23.55
N GLU A 164 -11.44 23.50 -24.08
CA GLU A 164 -12.19 22.40 -23.50
C GLU A 164 -11.30 21.14 -23.34
N PHE A 165 -11.01 20.77 -22.09
CA PHE A 165 -10.44 19.48 -21.77
C PHE A 165 -11.60 18.51 -21.45
N LYS A 166 -11.74 17.45 -22.23
CA LYS A 166 -12.75 16.41 -22.01
C LYS A 166 -12.10 15.03 -21.92
N ILE A 167 -12.48 14.25 -20.92
CA ILE A 167 -12.12 12.83 -20.84
C ILE A 167 -13.21 12.05 -21.59
N TYR A 168 -12.84 11.40 -22.70
CA TYR A 168 -13.81 10.68 -23.53
C TYR A 168 -13.96 9.21 -23.14
N PHE A 169 -12.86 8.58 -22.67
CA PHE A 169 -12.83 7.15 -22.50
C PHE A 169 -11.80 6.69 -21.47
N ILE A 170 -12.19 5.73 -20.61
CA ILE A 170 -11.29 5.00 -19.73
C ILE A 170 -11.55 3.52 -19.94
N THR A 171 -10.50 2.75 -20.29
CA THR A 171 -10.51 1.28 -20.30
C THR A 171 -9.86 0.75 -19.04
N ALA A 172 -10.43 -0.33 -18.50
CA ALA A 172 -9.85 -1.10 -17.40
C ALA A 172 -9.08 -2.30 -17.97
#